data_2d180cb905087fa1e067cfd398e3ffe0
#
_entry.id   2d180cb905087fa1e067cfd398e3ffe0
#
_cell.length_a   1.000
_cell.length_b   1.000
_cell.length_c   1.000
_cell.angle_alpha   90.00
_cell.angle_beta   90.00
_cell.angle_gamma   90.00
#
_symmetry.space_group_name_H-M   'P 1'
#
loop_
_entity.id
_entity.type
_entity.pdbx_description
1 polymer ?
#
loop_
_entity_poly.entity_id
_entity_poly.type
_entity_poly.pdbx_seq_one_letter_code
_entity_poly.pdbx_strand_id
1 'polypeptide(L)'
;GDVYKRQIQARQISPESYILYVNDGSTDQTWAIIKELHQNTAYACGLNLAGNVGHQNALLAGLNAVKERCEIAISIDADLQDDIQVIPDMINSYKAGNDIVYGVRKERKTDTFFKRNTALVFYRLMKAMGVKSVYNHADYRLMSQRAVQHLCRFRERNLFLRGLVPLIGYQTAVSYTHL
;
A
#
# COMPACT_ATOMS: atom_id res chain seq x y z
N GLY A 1 -15.61 -4.49 5.73
CA GLY A 1 -16.83 -3.65 5.65
C GLY A 1 -16.96 -2.69 6.82
N ASP A 2 -16.87 -3.15 8.05
CA ASP A 2 -17.22 -2.32 9.22
C ASP A 2 -16.24 -1.18 9.50
N VAL A 3 -14.94 -1.40 9.29
CA VAL A 3 -13.91 -0.35 9.47
C VAL A 3 -14.12 0.78 8.48
N TYR A 4 -14.37 0.46 7.22
CA TYR A 4 -14.68 1.45 6.18
C TYR A 4 -15.89 2.31 6.53
N LYS A 5 -17.00 1.66 6.97
CA LYS A 5 -18.21 2.38 7.40
C LYS A 5 -17.96 3.29 8.60
N ARG A 6 -17.18 2.83 9.60
CA ARG A 6 -16.80 3.65 10.76
C ARG A 6 -15.96 4.87 10.36
N GLN A 7 -15.05 4.73 9.41
CA GLN A 7 -14.22 5.85 8.92
C GLN A 7 -15.06 6.91 8.21
N ILE A 8 -16.06 6.51 7.41
CA ILE A 8 -17.03 7.45 6.81
C ILE A 8 -17.85 8.14 7.90
N GLN A 9 -18.41 7.38 8.84
CA GLN A 9 -19.22 7.93 9.93
C GLN A 9 -18.42 8.92 10.80
N ALA A 10 -17.14 8.62 11.03
CA ALA A 10 -16.23 9.51 11.75
C ALA A 10 -15.74 10.70 10.90
N ARG A 11 -16.20 10.86 9.65
CA ARG A 11 -15.76 11.88 8.68
C ARG A 11 -14.25 11.89 8.44
N GLN A 12 -13.62 10.75 8.55
CA GLN A 12 -12.19 10.59 8.28
C GLN A 12 -11.89 10.43 6.80
N ILE A 13 -12.83 9.79 6.07
CA ILE A 13 -12.77 9.61 4.61
C ILE A 13 -14.08 10.09 3.98
N SER A 14 -14.04 10.43 2.69
CA SER A 14 -15.21 10.81 1.90
C SER A 14 -16.17 9.63 1.75
N PRO A 15 -17.51 9.88 1.70
CA PRO A 15 -18.49 8.87 1.29
C PRO A 15 -18.25 8.30 -0.11
N GLU A 16 -17.53 9.02 -0.97
CA GLU A 16 -17.15 8.60 -2.33
C GLU A 16 -15.91 7.68 -2.34
N SER A 17 -15.26 7.48 -1.19
CA SER A 17 -14.13 6.56 -1.07
C SER A 17 -14.57 5.14 -1.40
N TYR A 18 -13.68 4.34 -1.98
CA TYR A 18 -13.98 2.95 -2.33
C TYR A 18 -12.76 2.04 -2.11
N ILE A 19 -13.01 0.75 -2.08
CA ILE A 19 -11.99 -0.30 -2.02
C ILE A 19 -11.85 -0.89 -3.42
N LEU A 20 -10.66 -0.81 -4.00
CA LEU A 20 -10.34 -1.47 -5.27
C LEU A 20 -9.66 -2.81 -4.99
N TYR A 21 -10.35 -3.90 -5.28
CA TYR A 21 -9.79 -5.25 -5.25
C TYR A 21 -9.10 -5.54 -6.58
N VAL A 22 -7.81 -5.87 -6.54
CA VAL A 22 -7.03 -6.23 -7.73
C VAL A 22 -6.85 -7.74 -7.76
N ASN A 23 -7.41 -8.39 -8.77
CA ASN A 23 -7.26 -9.82 -8.99
C ASN A 23 -6.13 -10.07 -10.00
N ASP A 24 -5.05 -10.70 -9.54
CA ASP A 24 -3.87 -11.02 -10.35
C ASP A 24 -4.01 -12.40 -11.01
N GLY A 25 -5.07 -12.58 -11.79
CA GLY A 25 -5.30 -13.78 -12.58
C GLY A 25 -5.57 -15.04 -11.75
N SER A 26 -6.26 -14.91 -10.61
CA SER A 26 -6.65 -16.07 -9.79
C SER A 26 -7.52 -17.04 -10.58
N THR A 27 -7.28 -18.34 -10.38
CA THR A 27 -8.02 -19.42 -11.05
C THR A 27 -9.16 -20.01 -10.20
N ASP A 28 -9.27 -19.55 -8.97
CA ASP A 28 -10.32 -19.93 -8.01
C ASP A 28 -11.54 -18.99 -8.08
N GLN A 29 -12.36 -19.00 -7.04
CA GLN A 29 -13.57 -18.18 -6.97
C GLN A 29 -13.33 -16.70 -6.63
N THR A 30 -12.08 -16.25 -6.47
CA THR A 30 -11.73 -14.88 -6.04
C THR A 30 -12.45 -13.84 -6.89
N TRP A 31 -12.41 -13.95 -8.21
CA TRP A 31 -13.07 -12.97 -9.09
C TRP A 31 -14.59 -13.01 -8.99
N ALA A 32 -15.19 -14.18 -8.79
CA ALA A 32 -16.63 -14.30 -8.58
C ALA A 32 -17.07 -13.58 -7.31
N ILE A 33 -16.32 -13.75 -6.22
CA ILE A 33 -16.56 -13.08 -4.93
C ILE A 33 -16.42 -11.55 -5.07
N ILE A 34 -15.40 -11.06 -5.78
CA ILE A 34 -15.22 -9.61 -6.02
C ILE A 34 -16.42 -9.03 -6.79
N LYS A 35 -16.91 -9.73 -7.81
CA LYS A 35 -18.11 -9.32 -8.57
C LYS A 35 -19.35 -9.25 -7.68
N GLU A 36 -19.56 -10.24 -6.83
CA GLU A 36 -20.68 -10.27 -5.89
C GLU A 36 -20.58 -9.11 -4.89
N LEU A 37 -19.39 -8.84 -4.35
CA LEU A 37 -19.15 -7.69 -3.47
C LEU A 37 -19.48 -6.37 -4.16
N HIS A 38 -19.08 -6.20 -5.42
CA HIS A 38 -19.39 -5.00 -6.19
C HIS A 38 -20.89 -4.81 -6.41
N GLN A 39 -21.63 -5.90 -6.67
CA GLN A 39 -23.08 -5.84 -6.85
C GLN A 39 -23.83 -5.47 -5.56
N ASN A 40 -23.32 -5.93 -4.41
CA ASN A 40 -23.98 -5.81 -3.12
C ASN A 40 -23.51 -4.61 -2.29
N THR A 41 -22.45 -3.90 -2.71
CA THR A 41 -21.89 -2.77 -1.94
C THR A 41 -21.41 -1.65 -2.86
N ALA A 42 -21.81 -0.40 -2.55
CA ALA A 42 -21.44 0.77 -3.35
C ALA A 42 -19.94 1.13 -3.28
N TYR A 43 -19.22 0.61 -2.28
CA TYR A 43 -17.80 0.95 -2.04
C TYR A 43 -16.82 -0.11 -2.51
N ALA A 44 -17.27 -1.22 -3.10
CA ALA A 44 -16.39 -2.26 -3.61
C ALA A 44 -16.27 -2.17 -5.13
N CYS A 45 -15.05 -2.04 -5.62
CA CYS A 45 -14.70 -2.09 -7.04
C CYS A 45 -13.71 -3.22 -7.30
N GLY A 46 -13.70 -3.77 -8.52
CA GLY A 46 -12.78 -4.83 -8.91
C GLY A 46 -11.99 -4.48 -10.17
N LEU A 47 -10.72 -4.83 -10.18
CA LEU A 47 -9.85 -4.84 -11.36
C LEU A 47 -9.38 -6.28 -11.60
N ASN A 48 -9.75 -6.85 -12.74
CA ASN A 48 -9.35 -8.21 -13.12
C ASN A 48 -8.26 -8.16 -14.18
N LEU A 49 -7.09 -8.66 -13.87
CA LEU A 49 -5.99 -8.78 -14.82
C LEU A 49 -6.20 -10.03 -15.71
N ALA A 50 -5.74 -9.97 -16.95
CA ALA A 50 -5.91 -11.03 -17.91
C ALA A 50 -5.13 -12.32 -17.54
N GLY A 51 -4.16 -12.22 -16.63
CA GLY A 51 -3.37 -13.33 -16.13
C GLY A 51 -2.50 -12.86 -14.95
N ASN A 52 -1.79 -13.80 -14.33
CA ASN A 52 -0.89 -13.52 -13.25
C ASN A 52 0.35 -12.75 -13.77
N VAL A 53 0.53 -11.52 -13.30
CA VAL A 53 1.64 -10.63 -13.65
C VAL A 53 2.59 -10.40 -12.47
N GLY A 54 2.29 -10.99 -11.32
CA GLY A 54 3.01 -10.89 -10.08
C GLY A 54 2.63 -9.66 -9.25
N HIS A 55 2.79 -9.79 -7.94
CA HIS A 55 2.33 -8.84 -6.92
C HIS A 55 2.65 -7.37 -7.23
N GLN A 56 3.89 -7.05 -7.61
CA GLN A 56 4.31 -5.67 -7.86
C GLN A 56 3.61 -5.04 -9.08
N ASN A 57 3.43 -5.84 -10.15
CA ASN A 57 2.72 -5.37 -11.35
C ASN A 57 1.21 -5.26 -11.09
N ALA A 58 0.63 -6.17 -10.32
CA ALA A 58 -0.77 -6.10 -9.91
C ALA A 58 -1.04 -4.86 -9.05
N LEU A 59 -0.17 -4.57 -8.08
CA LEU A 59 -0.24 -3.34 -7.28
C LEU A 59 -0.14 -2.10 -8.17
N LEU A 60 0.82 -2.05 -9.09
CA LEU A 60 0.96 -0.93 -10.02
C LEU A 60 -0.26 -0.79 -10.94
N ALA A 61 -0.85 -1.87 -11.40
CA ALA A 61 -2.09 -1.84 -12.19
C ALA A 61 -3.24 -1.21 -11.40
N GLY A 62 -3.39 -1.57 -10.12
CA GLY A 62 -4.36 -0.95 -9.22
C GLY A 62 -4.12 0.55 -9.06
N LEU A 63 -2.87 0.96 -8.79
CA LEU A 63 -2.50 2.38 -8.65
C LEU A 63 -2.74 3.18 -9.94
N ASN A 64 -2.43 2.59 -11.11
CA ASN A 64 -2.72 3.21 -12.40
C ASN A 64 -4.21 3.43 -12.63
N ALA A 65 -5.07 2.50 -12.19
CA ALA A 65 -6.51 2.61 -12.34
C ALA A 65 -7.11 3.78 -11.52
N VAL A 66 -6.45 4.15 -10.40
CA VAL A 66 -6.98 5.18 -9.49
C VAL A 66 -6.25 6.52 -9.53
N LYS A 67 -5.09 6.62 -10.17
CA LYS A 67 -4.19 7.80 -10.13
C LYS A 67 -4.83 9.14 -10.47
N GLU A 68 -5.88 9.16 -11.30
CA GLU A 68 -6.59 10.38 -11.68
C GLU A 68 -7.90 10.58 -10.91
N ARG A 69 -8.27 9.62 -10.03
CA ARG A 69 -9.58 9.56 -9.39
C ARG A 69 -9.53 9.63 -7.87
N CYS A 70 -8.36 9.57 -7.27
CA CYS A 70 -8.21 9.57 -5.82
C CYS A 70 -7.37 10.75 -5.36
N GLU A 71 -7.71 11.33 -4.22
CA GLU A 71 -6.86 12.29 -3.50
C GLU A 71 -5.68 11.55 -2.84
N ILE A 72 -5.99 10.40 -2.25
CA ILE A 72 -5.02 9.48 -1.65
C ILE A 72 -5.34 8.04 -2.05
N ALA A 73 -4.33 7.20 -2.16
CA ALA A 73 -4.46 5.76 -2.30
C ALA A 73 -3.73 5.05 -1.15
N ILE A 74 -4.38 4.06 -0.55
CA ILE A 74 -3.77 3.20 0.48
C ILE A 74 -3.68 1.79 -0.10
N SER A 75 -2.46 1.28 -0.25
CA SER A 75 -2.22 -0.11 -0.63
C SER A 75 -2.13 -0.99 0.60
N ILE A 76 -2.76 -2.16 0.53
CA ILE A 76 -2.76 -3.15 1.61
C ILE A 76 -2.79 -4.56 1.01
N ASP A 77 -2.06 -5.48 1.60
CA ASP A 77 -2.08 -6.88 1.19
C ASP A 77 -3.36 -7.57 1.71
N ALA A 78 -3.92 -8.49 0.90
CA ALA A 78 -5.16 -9.18 1.25
C ALA A 78 -4.96 -10.37 2.22
N ASP A 79 -3.77 -10.54 2.79
CA ASP A 79 -3.38 -11.63 3.69
C ASP A 79 -3.79 -11.41 5.17
N LEU A 80 -4.47 -10.29 5.45
CA LEU A 80 -4.94 -9.88 6.78
C LEU A 80 -3.83 -9.70 7.83
N GLN A 81 -2.58 -9.53 7.40
CA GLN A 81 -1.45 -9.32 8.32
C GLN A 81 -1.23 -7.84 8.65
N ASP A 82 -1.84 -6.94 7.92
CA ASP A 82 -1.71 -5.49 8.13
C ASP A 82 -2.83 -4.97 9.03
N ASP A 83 -2.47 -4.11 9.98
CA ASP A 83 -3.41 -3.51 10.92
C ASP A 83 -4.16 -2.34 10.28
N ILE A 84 -5.42 -2.57 9.93
CA ILE A 84 -6.29 -1.56 9.34
C ILE A 84 -6.68 -0.42 10.31
N GLN A 85 -6.46 -0.59 11.63
CA GLN A 85 -6.72 0.45 12.62
C GLN A 85 -5.75 1.64 12.51
N VAL A 86 -4.64 1.45 11.82
CA VAL A 86 -3.62 2.50 11.57
C VAL A 86 -4.02 3.46 10.44
N ILE A 87 -5.01 3.11 9.61
CA ILE A 87 -5.46 3.97 8.49
C ILE A 87 -5.81 5.40 8.93
N PRO A 88 -6.54 5.64 10.05
CA PRO A 88 -6.78 7.00 10.52
C PRO A 88 -5.51 7.80 10.80
N ASP A 89 -4.49 7.17 11.39
CA ASP A 89 -3.21 7.83 11.68
C ASP A 89 -2.43 8.14 10.40
N MET A 90 -2.50 7.25 9.40
CA MET A 90 -1.91 7.51 8.07
C MET A 90 -2.59 8.72 7.41
N ILE A 91 -3.92 8.82 7.48
CA ILE A 91 -4.69 9.95 6.94
C ILE A 91 -4.34 11.26 7.69
N ASN A 92 -4.23 11.22 9.01
CA ASN A 92 -3.81 12.38 9.81
C ASN A 92 -2.39 12.83 9.44
N SER A 93 -1.49 11.88 9.20
CA SER A 93 -0.13 12.17 8.74
C SER A 93 -0.11 12.82 7.35
N TYR A 94 -0.97 12.36 6.43
CA TYR A 94 -1.16 13.00 5.12
C TYR A 94 -1.68 14.43 5.27
N LYS A 95 -2.70 14.65 6.11
CA LYS A 95 -3.24 16.00 6.40
C LYS A 95 -2.21 16.93 7.02
N ALA A 96 -1.20 16.40 7.72
CA ALA A 96 -0.05 17.13 8.24
C ALA A 96 1.02 17.46 7.17
N GLY A 97 0.80 17.10 5.90
CA GLY A 97 1.64 17.46 4.75
C GLY A 97 2.57 16.37 4.24
N ASN A 98 2.45 15.14 4.73
CA ASN A 98 3.25 14.02 4.22
C ASN A 98 2.58 13.36 3.02
N ASP A 99 3.27 13.27 1.89
CA ASP A 99 2.75 12.64 0.66
C ASP A 99 2.75 11.13 0.70
N ILE A 100 3.65 10.55 1.47
CA ILE A 100 3.83 9.11 1.57
C ILE A 100 3.91 8.73 3.04
N VAL A 101 3.03 7.83 3.49
CA VAL A 101 3.04 7.32 4.86
C VAL A 101 3.18 5.80 4.82
N TYR A 102 4.24 5.29 5.41
CA TYR A 102 4.50 3.85 5.48
C TYR A 102 3.86 3.25 6.73
N GLY A 103 3.09 2.18 6.55
CA GLY A 103 2.67 1.30 7.63
C GLY A 103 3.82 0.35 7.98
N VAL A 104 4.41 0.50 9.16
CA VAL A 104 5.52 -0.33 9.61
C VAL A 104 5.09 -1.15 10.81
N ARG A 105 5.29 -2.47 10.73
CA ARG A 105 5.04 -3.37 11.87
C ARG A 105 6.09 -3.12 12.95
N LYS A 106 5.66 -2.91 14.19
CA LYS A 106 6.58 -2.94 15.33
C LYS A 106 7.27 -4.31 15.37
N GLU A 107 8.58 -4.31 15.51
CA GLU A 107 9.39 -5.54 15.54
C GLU A 107 8.81 -6.56 16.53
N ARG A 108 8.58 -7.78 16.06
CA ARG A 108 8.38 -8.90 16.96
C ARG A 108 9.70 -9.14 17.73
N LYS A 109 9.65 -9.17 19.04
CA LYS A 109 10.80 -9.49 19.93
C LYS A 109 11.44 -10.87 19.66
N THR A 110 10.95 -11.62 18.68
CA THR A 110 11.36 -12.98 18.31
C THR A 110 12.33 -13.07 17.15
N ASP A 111 12.77 -11.95 16.56
CA ASP A 111 13.76 -12.03 15.48
C ASP A 111 15.12 -12.45 16.02
N THR A 112 15.60 -13.57 15.50
CA THR A 112 16.89 -14.16 15.87
C THR A 112 18.00 -13.14 15.60
N PHE A 113 18.95 -12.99 16.54
CA PHE A 113 20.10 -12.08 16.48
C PHE A 113 20.81 -12.09 15.11
N PHE A 114 20.86 -13.24 14.45
CA PHE A 114 21.45 -13.42 13.12
C PHE A 114 20.63 -12.71 12.01
N LYS A 115 19.29 -12.83 12.01
CA LYS A 115 18.42 -12.14 11.04
C LYS A 115 18.52 -10.62 11.16
N ARG A 116 18.61 -10.12 12.39
CA ARG A 116 18.74 -8.68 12.66
C ARG A 116 20.06 -8.13 12.14
N ASN A 117 21.16 -8.83 12.34
CA ASN A 117 22.50 -8.37 11.90
C ASN A 117 22.65 -8.42 10.37
N THR A 118 22.19 -9.48 9.71
CA THR A 118 22.22 -9.56 8.23
C THR A 118 21.36 -8.47 7.60
N ALA A 119 20.18 -8.17 8.14
CA ALA A 119 19.35 -7.06 7.69
C ALA A 119 20.07 -5.70 7.87
N LEU A 120 20.71 -5.46 9.02
CA LEU A 120 21.46 -4.22 9.26
C LEU A 120 22.62 -4.03 8.28
N VAL A 121 23.38 -5.11 7.98
CA VAL A 121 24.45 -5.06 6.99
C VAL A 121 23.91 -4.76 5.61
N PHE A 122 22.82 -5.42 5.20
CA PHE A 122 22.15 -5.16 3.92
C PHE A 122 21.71 -3.69 3.79
N TYR A 123 21.04 -3.13 4.82
CA TYR A 123 20.59 -1.74 4.79
C TYR A 123 21.75 -0.72 4.83
N ARG A 124 22.86 -1.04 5.53
CA ARG A 124 24.07 -0.22 5.48
C ARG A 124 24.68 -0.20 4.08
N LEU A 125 24.72 -1.35 3.41
CA LEU A 125 25.19 -1.46 2.03
C LEU A 125 24.31 -0.67 1.07
N MET A 126 22.97 -0.81 1.18
CA MET A 126 22.00 -0.05 0.39
C MET A 126 22.14 1.45 0.62
N LYS A 127 22.34 1.89 1.87
CA LYS A 127 22.59 3.29 2.22
C LYS A 127 23.92 3.80 1.63
N ALA A 128 24.97 2.99 1.64
CA ALA A 128 26.26 3.33 1.03
C ALA A 128 26.16 3.45 -0.51
N MET A 129 25.23 2.70 -1.13
CA MET A 129 24.90 2.82 -2.55
C MET A 129 23.94 3.99 -2.86
N GLY A 130 23.63 4.85 -1.88
CA GLY A 130 22.75 6.01 -2.06
C GLY A 130 21.24 5.70 -2.05
N VAL A 131 20.84 4.47 -1.78
CA VAL A 131 19.43 4.08 -1.72
C VAL A 131 18.85 4.46 -0.36
N LYS A 132 17.94 5.42 -0.31
CA LYS A 132 17.16 5.77 0.88
C LYS A 132 16.07 4.71 1.09
N SER A 133 16.44 3.58 1.67
CA SER A 133 15.47 2.52 1.99
C SER A 133 14.91 2.74 3.39
N VAL A 134 13.58 2.71 3.52
CA VAL A 134 12.91 2.67 4.84
C VAL A 134 12.98 1.21 5.34
N TYR A 135 13.52 1.02 6.55
CA TYR A 135 13.66 -0.31 7.16
C TYR A 135 12.27 -0.94 7.38
N ASN A 136 12.13 -2.22 7.03
CA ASN A 136 10.97 -3.08 7.36
C ASN A 136 9.58 -2.56 6.91
N HIS A 137 9.51 -1.79 5.81
CA HIS A 137 8.22 -1.40 5.25
C HIS A 137 7.66 -2.47 4.31
N ALA A 138 6.44 -2.89 4.59
CA ALA A 138 5.62 -3.69 3.69
C ALA A 138 5.08 -2.82 2.53
N ASP A 139 4.30 -3.42 1.62
CA ASP A 139 3.59 -2.66 0.59
C ASP A 139 2.37 -1.92 1.15
N TYR A 140 2.18 -1.96 2.48
CA TYR A 140 1.19 -1.17 3.22
C TYR A 140 1.65 0.28 3.31
N ARG A 141 1.06 1.13 2.49
CA ARG A 141 1.40 2.56 2.43
C ARG A 141 0.24 3.40 1.95
N LEU A 142 0.16 4.63 2.46
CA LEU A 142 -0.65 5.70 1.92
C LEU A 142 0.22 6.55 0.98
N MET A 143 -0.32 6.91 -0.17
CA MET A 143 0.30 7.84 -1.11
C MET A 143 -0.70 8.90 -1.56
N SER A 144 -0.26 10.17 -1.64
CA SER A 144 -1.02 11.24 -2.27
C SER A 144 -1.20 10.98 -3.77
N GLN A 145 -2.22 11.61 -4.39
CA GLN A 145 -2.44 11.52 -5.83
C GLN A 145 -1.17 11.82 -6.62
N ARG A 146 -0.48 12.93 -6.31
CA ARG A 146 0.76 13.30 -7.02
C ARG A 146 1.87 12.26 -6.86
N ALA A 147 1.98 11.61 -5.70
CA ALA A 147 2.95 10.54 -5.49
C ALA A 147 2.60 9.29 -6.33
N VAL A 148 1.32 8.91 -6.39
CA VAL A 148 0.83 7.82 -7.24
C VAL A 148 1.09 8.12 -8.72
N GLN A 149 0.76 9.33 -9.19
CA GLN A 149 0.99 9.74 -10.57
C GLN A 149 2.47 9.67 -10.95
N HIS A 150 3.38 10.13 -10.08
CA HIS A 150 4.82 10.04 -10.31
C HIS A 150 5.31 8.60 -10.31
N LEU A 151 4.85 7.76 -9.36
CA LEU A 151 5.19 6.34 -9.34
C LEU A 151 4.78 5.64 -10.65
N CYS A 152 3.59 5.95 -11.16
CA CYS A 152 3.07 5.38 -12.40
C CYS A 152 3.81 5.84 -13.68
N ARG A 153 4.72 6.82 -13.61
CA ARG A 153 5.57 7.24 -14.75
C ARG A 153 6.81 6.37 -14.93
N PHE A 154 7.21 5.62 -13.91
CA PHE A 154 8.31 4.67 -14.04
C PHE A 154 7.91 3.53 -14.97
N ARG A 155 8.75 3.27 -15.99
CA ARG A 155 8.51 2.24 -17.02
C ARG A 155 9.45 1.04 -16.90
N GLU A 156 9.95 0.79 -15.71
CA GLU A 156 10.86 -0.32 -15.45
C GLU A 156 10.15 -1.67 -15.66
N ARG A 157 10.81 -2.61 -16.33
CA ARG A 157 10.28 -3.97 -16.53
C ARG A 157 10.31 -4.80 -15.25
N ASN A 158 11.36 -4.62 -14.45
CA ASN A 158 11.52 -5.30 -13.16
C ASN A 158 11.20 -4.30 -12.04
N LEU A 159 9.92 -4.12 -11.77
CA LEU A 159 9.45 -3.18 -10.77
C LEU A 159 9.84 -3.64 -9.36
N PHE A 160 10.63 -2.80 -8.70
CA PHE A 160 10.90 -2.91 -7.28
C PHE A 160 10.30 -1.67 -6.58
N LEU A 161 8.98 -1.69 -6.39
CA LEU A 161 8.23 -0.53 -5.86
C LEU A 161 8.77 -0.04 -4.53
N ARG A 162 9.25 -0.94 -3.65
CA ARG A 162 9.88 -0.58 -2.38
C ARG A 162 11.14 0.28 -2.54
N GLY A 163 11.86 0.12 -3.65
CA GLY A 163 13.01 0.96 -3.99
C GLY A 163 12.62 2.22 -4.75
N LEU A 164 11.58 2.17 -5.60
CA LEU A 164 11.16 3.29 -6.43
C LEU A 164 10.42 4.38 -5.63
N VAL A 165 9.55 4.00 -4.69
CA VAL A 165 8.76 4.96 -3.91
C VAL A 165 9.63 5.99 -3.17
N PRO A 166 10.74 5.63 -2.48
CA PRO A 166 11.64 6.61 -1.87
C PRO A 166 12.32 7.54 -2.88
N LEU A 167 12.53 7.09 -4.14
CA LEU A 167 13.18 7.89 -5.18
C LEU A 167 12.28 9.03 -5.71
N ILE A 168 10.97 8.98 -5.47
CA ILE A 168 10.05 10.06 -5.85
C ILE A 168 10.41 11.36 -5.11
N GLY A 169 11.02 11.28 -3.92
CA GLY A 169 11.60 12.44 -3.21
C GLY A 169 10.58 13.30 -2.46
N TYR A 170 9.34 12.86 -2.29
CA TYR A 170 8.33 13.56 -1.51
C TYR A 170 8.52 13.39 0.01
N GLN A 171 7.84 14.23 0.79
CA GLN A 171 7.84 14.11 2.25
C GLN A 171 7.21 12.79 2.69
N THR A 172 7.92 12.09 3.59
CA THR A 172 7.53 10.77 4.05
C THR A 172 7.40 10.73 5.56
N ALA A 173 6.45 9.95 6.05
CA ALA A 173 6.28 9.62 7.46
C ALA A 173 6.14 8.11 7.65
N VAL A 174 6.24 7.67 8.91
CA VAL A 174 6.04 6.28 9.30
C VAL A 174 4.93 6.23 10.33
N SER A 175 3.95 5.38 10.12
CA SER A 175 2.92 5.02 11.09
C SER A 175 3.17 3.58 11.56
N TYR A 176 3.24 3.39 12.87
CA TYR A 176 3.58 2.10 13.46
C TYR A 176 2.32 1.30 13.77
N THR A 177 2.26 0.07 13.27
CA THR A 177 1.19 -0.88 13.58
C THR A 177 1.44 -1.57 14.92
N HIS A 178 0.38 -1.82 15.66
CA HIS A 178 0.38 -2.48 16.98
C HIS A 178 -0.14 -3.94 16.85
N LEU A 179 0.47 -4.76 16.01
CA LEU A 179 0.20 -6.20 15.99
C LEU A 179 1.14 -6.97 16.89
#